data_06bf7226c58fe84c3cde61ef8e9ff9ae
#
_entry.id   06bf7226c58fe84c3cde61ef8e9ff9ae
#
_cell.length_a   1.000
_cell.length_b   1.000
_cell.length_c   1.000
_cell.angle_alpha   90.00
_cell.angle_beta   90.00
_cell.angle_gamma   90.00
#
_symmetry.space_group_name_H-M   'P 1'
#
loop_
_entity.id
_entity.type
_entity.pdbx_description
1 polymer ?
#
loop_
_entity_poly.entity_id
_entity_poly.type
_entity_poly.pdbx_seq_one_letter_code
_entity_poly.pdbx_strand_id
1 'polypeptide(L)'
;MNHPRVAVIGAGLAGSVCAQRLAEADVEVELFDKSRGVGGRMSTRRAGWTDADGQSHEAAFDHGAPCFSAPSAPFRAAVQDAEARGWLARWPAAMAPTGFQPLSPETLWVGTPAMPRWCQALVAGLALRLNARVDAIRRDA
;
A
#
# COMPACT_ATOMS: atom_id res chain seq x y z
N MET A 1 -28.99 3.00 16.63
CA MET A 1 -27.76 3.16 17.44
C MET A 1 -26.83 4.04 16.62
N ASN A 2 -26.24 5.07 17.23
CA ASN A 2 -25.34 5.96 16.49
C ASN A 2 -23.95 5.25 16.42
N HIS A 3 -23.59 4.73 15.25
CA HIS A 3 -22.28 4.14 15.07
C HIS A 3 -21.21 5.24 15.08
N PRO A 4 -20.10 5.03 15.75
CA PRO A 4 -19.00 6.01 15.73
C PRO A 4 -18.48 6.16 14.29
N ARG A 5 -18.21 7.40 13.89
CA ARG A 5 -17.63 7.71 12.57
C ARG A 5 -16.18 8.12 12.74
N VAL A 6 -15.31 7.54 11.96
CA VAL A 6 -13.87 7.82 12.00
C VAL A 6 -13.35 8.18 10.60
N ALA A 7 -12.67 9.31 10.50
CA ALA A 7 -11.90 9.68 9.33
C ALA A 7 -10.45 9.19 9.47
N VAL A 8 -9.98 8.38 8.52
CA VAL A 8 -8.58 7.95 8.45
C VAL A 8 -7.87 8.77 7.38
N ILE A 9 -6.84 9.52 7.77
CA ILE A 9 -6.08 10.38 6.88
C ILE A 9 -4.81 9.66 6.44
N GLY A 10 -4.74 9.36 5.15
CA GLY A 10 -3.66 8.62 4.50
C GLY A 10 -4.01 7.16 4.25
N ALA A 11 -4.07 6.76 2.97
CA ALA A 11 -4.34 5.39 2.52
C ALA A 11 -3.04 4.63 2.16
N GLY A 12 -1.97 4.84 2.92
CA GLY A 12 -0.81 3.97 2.96
C GLY A 12 -1.09 2.71 3.77
N LEU A 13 -0.11 1.80 3.91
CA LEU A 13 -0.31 0.52 4.59
C LEU A 13 -0.90 0.68 6.00
N ALA A 14 -0.37 1.59 6.81
CA ALA A 14 -0.85 1.81 8.18
C ALA A 14 -2.30 2.30 8.22
N GLY A 15 -2.65 3.30 7.38
CA GLY A 15 -4.03 3.80 7.31
C GLY A 15 -4.99 2.77 6.74
N SER A 16 -4.58 1.99 5.74
CA SER A 16 -5.39 0.91 5.18
C SER A 16 -5.71 -0.19 6.21
N VAL A 17 -4.70 -0.61 6.99
CA VAL A 17 -4.88 -1.58 8.09
C VAL A 17 -5.78 -0.99 9.18
N CYS A 18 -5.54 0.26 9.58
CA CYS A 18 -6.36 0.94 10.59
C CYS A 18 -7.83 1.00 10.16
N ALA A 19 -8.10 1.43 8.94
CA ALA A 19 -9.46 1.53 8.41
C ALA A 19 -10.16 0.18 8.32
N GLN A 20 -9.46 -0.86 7.86
CA GLN A 20 -10.01 -2.21 7.83
C GLN A 20 -10.39 -2.68 9.24
N ARG A 21 -9.49 -2.51 10.23
CA ARG A 21 -9.75 -2.94 11.62
C ARG A 21 -10.91 -2.19 12.26
N LEU A 22 -11.05 -0.91 11.97
CA LEU A 22 -12.19 -0.13 12.45
C LEU A 22 -13.50 -0.62 11.81
N ALA A 23 -13.51 -0.90 10.52
CA ALA A 23 -14.68 -1.43 9.84
C ALA A 23 -15.06 -2.83 10.33
N GLU A 24 -14.08 -3.71 10.62
CA GLU A 24 -14.30 -5.02 11.25
C GLU A 24 -14.91 -4.90 12.67
N ALA A 25 -14.75 -3.75 13.32
CA ALA A 25 -15.33 -3.42 14.62
C ALA A 25 -16.64 -2.61 14.51
N ASP A 26 -17.35 -2.66 13.38
CA ASP A 26 -18.59 -1.94 13.10
C ASP A 26 -18.50 -0.41 13.26
N VAL A 27 -17.32 0.16 13.05
CA VAL A 27 -17.11 1.60 13.01
C VAL A 27 -17.33 2.12 11.57
N GLU A 28 -18.11 3.15 11.39
CA GLU A 28 -18.23 3.84 10.09
C GLU A 28 -16.91 4.55 9.78
N VAL A 29 -16.22 4.11 8.71
CA VAL A 29 -14.89 4.61 8.35
C VAL A 29 -14.91 5.27 6.99
N GLU A 30 -14.27 6.42 6.89
CA GLU A 30 -13.98 7.08 5.63
C GLU A 30 -12.48 7.40 5.55
N LEU A 31 -11.82 6.93 4.46
CA LEU A 31 -10.41 7.22 4.22
C LEU A 31 -10.26 8.42 3.29
N PHE A 32 -9.26 9.25 3.58
CA PHE A 32 -8.87 10.38 2.75
C PHE A 32 -7.40 10.24 2.36
N ASP A 33 -7.08 10.38 1.08
CA ASP A 33 -5.70 10.45 0.63
C ASP A 33 -5.52 11.55 -0.40
N LYS A 34 -4.43 12.31 -0.28
CA LYS A 34 -4.06 13.37 -1.22
C LYS A 34 -3.66 12.86 -2.59
N SER A 35 -3.29 11.58 -2.69
CA SER A 35 -2.78 10.94 -3.89
C SER A 35 -3.91 10.43 -4.78
N ARG A 36 -3.58 10.11 -6.02
CA ARG A 36 -4.50 9.51 -7.00
C ARG A 36 -4.80 8.03 -6.75
N GLY A 37 -4.10 7.40 -5.81
CA GLY A 37 -4.24 5.98 -5.48
C GLY A 37 -3.76 5.68 -4.08
N VAL A 38 -4.13 4.51 -3.58
CA VAL A 38 -3.68 4.00 -2.29
C VAL A 38 -2.26 3.44 -2.37
N GLY A 39 -1.64 3.25 -1.20
CA GLY A 39 -0.32 2.62 -1.09
C GLY A 39 0.71 3.50 -0.40
N GLY A 40 0.63 4.81 -0.53
CA GLY A 40 1.63 5.71 0.03
C GLY A 40 3.04 5.38 -0.48
N ARG A 41 3.95 4.96 0.41
CA ARG A 41 5.30 4.50 0.03
C ARG A 41 5.32 3.16 -0.71
N MET A 42 4.25 2.38 -0.64
CA MET A 42 4.04 1.17 -1.44
C MET A 42 3.31 1.50 -2.74
N SER A 43 3.67 2.58 -3.42
CA SER A 43 3.02 3.02 -4.64
C SER A 43 3.86 2.69 -5.87
N THR A 44 3.17 2.37 -6.96
CA THR A 44 3.75 2.12 -8.27
C THR A 44 3.48 3.32 -9.18
N ARG A 45 4.52 3.83 -9.83
CA ARG A 45 4.43 4.86 -10.86
C ARG A 45 4.38 4.21 -12.23
N ARG A 46 3.45 4.63 -13.05
CA ARG A 46 3.43 4.29 -14.48
C ARG A 46 4.03 5.44 -15.27
N ALA A 47 4.89 5.10 -16.22
CA ALA A 47 5.49 6.03 -17.15
C ALA A 47 5.33 5.50 -18.58
N GLY A 48 4.88 6.36 -19.48
CA GLY A 48 4.87 6.11 -20.92
C GLY A 48 5.92 6.98 -21.60
N TRP A 49 6.57 6.45 -22.64
CA TRP A 49 7.48 7.21 -23.49
C TRP A 49 7.40 6.69 -24.92
N THR A 50 7.88 7.50 -25.84
CA THR A 50 8.05 7.12 -27.25
C THR A 50 9.55 7.05 -27.53
N ASP A 51 10.00 5.96 -28.16
CA ASP A 51 11.40 5.80 -28.53
C ASP A 51 11.76 6.58 -29.81
N ALA A 52 13.03 6.47 -30.24
CA ALA A 52 13.52 7.15 -31.44
C ALA A 52 12.88 6.64 -32.74
N ASP A 53 12.34 5.43 -32.72
CA ASP A 53 11.67 4.81 -33.88
C ASP A 53 10.16 5.12 -33.89
N GLY A 54 9.67 5.94 -32.96
CA GLY A 54 8.27 6.35 -32.87
C GLY A 54 7.36 5.32 -32.17
N GLN A 55 7.90 4.27 -31.58
CA GLN A 55 7.12 3.28 -30.84
C GLN A 55 6.80 3.74 -29.42
N SER A 56 5.55 3.56 -29.01
CA SER A 56 5.11 3.89 -27.66
C SER A 56 5.35 2.72 -26.70
N HIS A 57 5.92 3.03 -25.55
CA HIS A 57 6.23 2.09 -24.49
C HIS A 57 5.58 2.53 -23.19
N GLU A 58 5.23 1.55 -22.35
CA GLU A 58 4.78 1.79 -20.98
C GLU A 58 5.57 0.91 -20.01
N ALA A 59 5.89 1.43 -18.85
CA ALA A 59 6.46 0.66 -17.74
C ALA A 59 5.88 1.10 -16.40
N ALA A 60 5.91 0.18 -15.46
CA ALA A 60 5.51 0.40 -14.07
C ALA A 60 6.71 0.23 -13.15
N PHE A 61 6.91 1.19 -12.24
CA PHE A 61 8.04 1.23 -11.34
C PHE A 61 7.56 1.42 -9.90
N ASP A 62 7.98 0.55 -9.00
CA ASP A 62 7.76 0.70 -7.57
C ASP A 62 8.81 1.69 -7.03
N HIS A 63 8.43 2.97 -6.96
CA HIS A 63 9.36 4.09 -6.73
C HIS A 63 9.51 4.49 -5.27
N GLY A 64 8.65 3.99 -4.37
CA GLY A 64 8.73 4.28 -2.93
C GLY A 64 9.51 3.21 -2.19
N ALA A 65 8.89 2.06 -1.94
CA ALA A 65 9.54 0.90 -1.36
C ALA A 65 9.63 -0.19 -2.43
N PRO A 66 10.82 -0.57 -2.89
CA PRO A 66 10.97 -1.63 -3.89
C PRO A 66 10.64 -3.02 -3.32
N CYS A 67 10.82 -3.20 -2.02
CA CYS A 67 10.49 -4.39 -1.26
C CYS A 67 10.40 -4.03 0.23
N PHE A 68 10.00 -4.97 1.07
CA PHE A 68 9.99 -4.78 2.52
C PHE A 68 10.25 -6.11 3.25
N SER A 69 10.70 -6.03 4.51
CA SER A 69 10.85 -7.16 5.42
C SER A 69 9.76 -7.12 6.51
N ALA A 70 9.55 -8.25 7.18
CA ALA A 70 8.58 -8.39 8.27
C ALA A 70 9.28 -8.87 9.56
N PRO A 71 9.96 -7.97 10.31
CA PRO A 71 10.77 -8.35 11.44
C PRO A 71 9.96 -8.81 12.66
N SER A 72 8.77 -8.23 12.90
CA SER A 72 7.95 -8.60 14.05
C SER A 72 7.02 -9.78 13.76
N ALA A 73 6.77 -10.63 14.75
CA ALA A 73 5.90 -11.80 14.61
C ALA A 73 4.47 -11.45 14.16
N PRO A 74 3.78 -10.41 14.71
CA PRO A 74 2.45 -10.03 14.26
C PRO A 74 2.43 -9.55 12.81
N PHE A 75 3.44 -8.76 12.40
CA PHE A 75 3.52 -8.28 11.02
C PHE A 75 3.82 -9.41 10.04
N ARG A 76 4.67 -10.36 10.44
CA ARG A 76 4.97 -11.57 9.65
C ARG A 76 3.73 -12.43 9.41
N ALA A 77 2.88 -12.59 10.42
CA ALA A 77 1.61 -13.32 10.26
C ALA A 77 0.68 -12.63 9.25
N ALA A 78 0.56 -11.30 9.31
CA ALA A 78 -0.24 -10.53 8.36
C ALA A 78 0.33 -10.61 6.92
N VAL A 79 1.65 -10.58 6.78
CA VAL A 79 2.33 -10.76 5.47
C VAL A 79 2.10 -12.15 4.91
N GLN A 80 2.17 -13.21 5.72
CA GLN A 80 1.90 -14.58 5.30
C GLN A 80 0.44 -14.78 4.86
N ASP A 81 -0.53 -14.17 5.55
CA ASP A 81 -1.93 -14.18 5.11
C ASP A 81 -2.10 -13.45 3.77
N ALA A 82 -1.48 -12.30 3.59
CA ALA A 82 -1.50 -11.54 2.34
C ALA A 82 -0.80 -12.29 1.19
N GLU A 83 0.30 -13.01 1.47
CA GLU A 83 0.99 -13.91 0.52
C GLU A 83 0.05 -15.07 0.10
N ALA A 84 -0.61 -15.73 1.06
CA ALA A 84 -1.56 -16.81 0.79
C ALA A 84 -2.75 -16.36 -0.06
N ARG A 85 -3.16 -15.10 0.05
CA ARG A 85 -4.20 -14.47 -0.79
C ARG A 85 -3.70 -13.99 -2.15
N GLY A 86 -2.41 -14.11 -2.45
CA GLY A 86 -1.81 -13.66 -3.70
C GLY A 86 -1.68 -12.14 -3.82
N TRP A 87 -1.73 -11.40 -2.72
CA TRP A 87 -1.51 -9.94 -2.72
C TRP A 87 -0.06 -9.56 -2.58
N LEU A 88 0.74 -10.48 -2.04
CA LEU A 88 2.19 -10.37 -1.89
C LEU A 88 2.87 -11.60 -2.48
N ALA A 89 4.13 -11.43 -2.86
CA ALA A 89 5.02 -12.51 -3.25
C ALA A 89 6.40 -12.31 -2.61
N ARG A 90 7.15 -13.38 -2.44
CA ARG A 90 8.54 -13.32 -2.00
C ARG A 90 9.40 -12.74 -3.10
N TRP A 91 10.27 -11.80 -2.73
CA TRP A 91 11.27 -11.32 -3.65
C TRP A 91 12.44 -12.30 -3.68
N PRO A 92 12.77 -12.92 -4.84
CA PRO A 92 13.91 -13.82 -4.94
C PRO A 92 15.21 -13.05 -4.69
N ALA A 93 16.05 -13.53 -3.79
CA ALA A 93 17.33 -12.92 -3.46
C ALA A 93 18.26 -12.75 -4.69
N ALA A 94 18.13 -13.63 -5.69
CA ALA A 94 18.87 -13.57 -6.95
C ALA A 94 18.54 -12.33 -7.81
N MET A 95 17.45 -11.63 -7.53
CA MET A 95 17.02 -10.40 -8.23
C MET A 95 17.39 -9.13 -7.46
N ALA A 96 18.05 -9.25 -6.30
CA ALA A 96 18.54 -8.07 -5.60
C ALA A 96 19.55 -7.32 -6.50
N PRO A 97 19.39 -5.99 -6.69
CA PRO A 97 20.36 -5.21 -7.46
C PRO A 97 21.78 -5.40 -6.92
N THR A 98 22.76 -5.44 -7.80
CA THR A 98 24.19 -5.54 -7.42
C THR A 98 24.53 -4.38 -6.47
N GLY A 99 24.97 -4.67 -5.26
CA GLY A 99 25.22 -3.68 -4.21
C GLY A 99 24.11 -3.53 -3.16
N PHE A 100 22.92 -4.11 -3.38
CA PHE A 100 21.92 -4.23 -2.34
C PHE A 100 22.22 -5.48 -1.50
N GLN A 101 22.88 -5.28 -0.37
CA GLN A 101 22.96 -6.31 0.66
C GLN A 101 21.73 -6.14 1.56
N PRO A 102 20.83 -7.13 1.65
CA PRO A 102 19.81 -7.10 2.67
C PRO A 102 20.52 -7.03 4.03
N LEU A 103 20.10 -6.09 4.88
CA LEU A 103 20.67 -5.90 6.24
C LEU A 103 20.51 -7.14 7.14
N SER A 104 19.82 -8.16 6.66
CA SER A 104 19.59 -9.44 7.33
C SER A 104 19.22 -10.49 6.28
N PRO A 105 19.46 -11.80 6.53
CA PRO A 105 18.96 -12.90 5.69
C PRO A 105 17.43 -13.03 5.72
N GLU A 106 16.72 -11.99 6.04
CA GLU A 106 15.27 -11.97 6.12
C GLU A 106 14.63 -12.09 4.73
N THR A 107 13.53 -12.82 4.69
CA THR A 107 12.70 -12.89 3.48
C THR A 107 12.14 -11.50 3.18
N LEU A 108 12.30 -11.07 1.93
CA LEU A 108 11.72 -9.82 1.43
C LEU A 108 10.44 -10.12 0.65
N TRP A 109 9.49 -9.20 0.71
CA TRP A 109 8.22 -9.29 0.00
C TRP A 109 7.99 -8.08 -0.89
N VAL A 110 7.21 -8.33 -1.94
CA VAL A 110 6.72 -7.30 -2.88
C VAL A 110 5.22 -7.47 -3.09
N GLY A 111 4.54 -6.39 -3.45
CA GLY A 111 3.15 -6.45 -3.89
C GLY A 111 3.01 -7.11 -5.26
N THR A 112 1.97 -7.90 -5.48
CA THR A 112 1.73 -8.55 -6.77
C THR A 112 0.29 -8.33 -7.24
N PRO A 113 0.05 -7.92 -8.52
CA PRO A 113 1.03 -7.67 -9.59
C PRO A 113 1.80 -6.34 -9.47
N ALA A 114 1.52 -5.51 -8.46
CA ALA A 114 2.18 -4.23 -8.21
C ALA A 114 2.17 -3.92 -6.71
N MET A 115 3.12 -3.14 -6.24
CA MET A 115 3.35 -2.87 -4.82
C MET A 115 2.09 -2.42 -4.03
N PRO A 116 1.16 -1.56 -4.56
CA PRO A 116 -0.01 -1.12 -3.79
C PRO A 116 -1.10 -2.19 -3.64
N ARG A 117 -0.95 -3.39 -4.21
CA ARG A 117 -1.99 -4.42 -4.23
C ARG A 117 -2.53 -4.76 -2.84
N TRP A 118 -1.65 -4.88 -1.86
CA TRP A 118 -2.08 -5.17 -0.48
C TRP A 118 -2.93 -4.05 0.10
N CYS A 119 -2.49 -2.79 -0.03
CA CYS A 119 -3.29 -1.65 0.42
C CYS A 119 -4.65 -1.57 -0.29
N GLN A 120 -4.70 -1.84 -1.61
CA GLN A 120 -5.93 -1.89 -2.37
C GLN A 120 -6.90 -2.96 -1.83
N ALA A 121 -6.38 -4.13 -1.49
CA ALA A 121 -7.17 -5.22 -0.94
C ALA A 121 -7.74 -4.90 0.45
N LEU A 122 -6.94 -4.24 1.30
CA LEU A 122 -7.33 -3.84 2.65
C LEU A 122 -8.46 -2.81 2.67
N VAL A 123 -8.49 -1.89 1.69
CA VAL A 123 -9.52 -0.84 1.62
C VAL A 123 -10.67 -1.18 0.68
N ALA A 124 -10.68 -2.38 0.11
CA ALA A 124 -11.75 -2.81 -0.80
C ALA A 124 -13.10 -2.79 -0.08
N GLY A 125 -14.05 -2.06 -0.63
CA GLY A 125 -15.40 -1.90 -0.06
C GLY A 125 -15.52 -0.82 1.01
N LEU A 126 -14.44 -0.15 1.41
CA LEU A 126 -14.48 0.99 2.33
C LEU A 126 -14.72 2.30 1.59
N ALA A 127 -15.32 3.28 2.27
CA ALA A 127 -15.45 4.63 1.76
C ALA A 127 -14.06 5.28 1.62
N LEU A 128 -13.67 5.63 0.39
CA LEU A 128 -12.35 6.14 0.06
C LEU A 128 -12.45 7.39 -0.82
N ARG A 129 -11.83 8.48 -0.37
CA ARG A 129 -11.66 9.72 -1.14
C ARG A 129 -10.20 9.93 -1.50
N LEU A 130 -9.89 9.73 -2.76
CA LEU A 130 -8.59 10.06 -3.38
C LEU A 130 -8.57 11.51 -3.87
N ASN A 131 -7.37 12.04 -4.14
CA ASN A 131 -7.17 13.47 -4.48
C ASN A 131 -7.77 14.42 -3.43
N ALA A 132 -7.90 13.96 -2.19
CA ALA A 132 -8.50 14.67 -1.08
C ALA A 132 -7.42 15.00 -0.04
N ARG A 133 -6.87 16.21 -0.13
CA ARG A 133 -5.91 16.71 0.83
C ARG A 133 -6.64 17.25 2.06
N VAL A 134 -6.25 16.79 3.22
CA VAL A 134 -6.72 17.33 4.50
C VAL A 134 -5.70 18.37 4.97
N ASP A 135 -6.11 19.63 5.03
CA ASP A 135 -5.22 20.75 5.38
C ASP A 135 -5.36 21.16 6.85
N ALA A 136 -6.51 20.89 7.47
CA ALA A 136 -6.75 21.21 8.88
C ALA A 136 -7.76 20.27 9.54
N ILE A 137 -7.58 20.05 10.83
CA ILE A 137 -8.54 19.40 11.71
C ILE A 137 -8.95 20.44 12.76
N ARG A 138 -10.25 20.62 12.95
CA ARG A 138 -10.80 21.53 13.95
C ARG A 138 -11.61 20.72 14.95
N ARG A 139 -11.58 21.14 16.19
CA ARG A 139 -12.45 20.61 17.24
C ARG A 139 -13.62 21.57 17.37
N ASP A 140 -14.81 21.05 17.22
CA ASP A 140 -16.03 21.79 17.53
C ASP A 140 -16.15 21.91 19.06
N ALA A 141 -16.59 23.09 19.55
CA ALA A 141 -16.70 23.40 20.96
C ALA A 141 -17.92 22.70 21.58
#